data_6268165f01f293b1a2bfdc5c2237dd84
#
_entry.id   6268165f01f293b1a2bfdc5c2237dd84
#
_cell.length_a   1.000
_cell.length_b   1.000
_cell.length_c   1.000
_cell.angle_alpha   90.00
_cell.angle_beta   90.00
_cell.angle_gamma   90.00
#
_symmetry.space_group_name_H-M   'P 1'
#
loop_
_entity.id
_entity.type
_entity.pdbx_description
1 polymer ?
#
loop_
_entity_poly.entity_id
_entity_poly.type
_entity_poly.pdbx_seq_one_letter_code
_entity_poly.pdbx_strand_id
1 'polypeptide(L)'
;AFASLWSSARTITRALPRPRTALAPALTDALGRVEKVIPALAAARHRHALRAVVLRSLALAEAHPGDAEAAAELAQAIDAAMVAAGRLDALDQELARLDLRSASDELRARLLERDTWSARLLELTATLDALQARRAGARQALAAAGVDEQLGELRIRVEALEEIARS
;
A
#
# COMPACT_ATOMS: atom_id res chain seq x y z
N ALA A 1 5.96 -2.45 42.93
CA ALA A 1 5.44 -3.44 41.94
C ALA A 1 4.82 -2.77 40.72
N PHE A 2 5.36 -1.62 40.20
CA PHE A 2 4.83 -0.91 39.03
C PHE A 2 5.83 -0.78 37.86
N ALA A 3 7.01 -1.42 37.95
CA ALA A 3 8.07 -1.29 36.93
C ALA A 3 7.99 -2.30 35.79
N SER A 4 7.02 -3.24 35.77
CA SER A 4 7.01 -4.37 34.83
C SER A 4 6.13 -4.19 33.59
N LEU A 5 5.33 -3.11 33.48
CA LEU A 5 4.41 -2.89 32.36
C LEU A 5 4.99 -2.03 31.21
N TRP A 6 6.16 -1.43 31.40
CA TRP A 6 6.80 -0.56 30.39
C TRP A 6 7.79 -1.27 29.47
N SER A 7 8.08 -2.56 29.71
CA SER A 7 9.05 -3.31 28.91
C SER A 7 8.49 -3.93 27.63
N SER A 8 7.15 -4.01 27.49
CA SER A 8 6.52 -4.67 26.33
C SER A 8 6.27 -3.75 25.12
N ALA A 9 6.54 -2.46 25.23
CA ALA A 9 6.32 -1.50 24.14
C ALA A 9 7.46 -1.44 23.10
N ARG A 10 8.55 -2.17 23.30
CA ARG A 10 9.77 -2.07 22.46
C ARG A 10 9.88 -3.05 21.30
N THR A 11 8.90 -3.90 21.04
CA THR A 11 9.10 -5.02 20.07
C THR A 11 8.10 -5.03 18.92
N ILE A 12 7.69 -3.89 18.37
CA ILE A 12 6.94 -3.85 17.10
C ILE A 12 7.63 -2.88 16.12
N THR A 13 8.92 -2.98 15.98
CA THR A 13 9.62 -2.66 14.74
C THR A 13 9.54 -3.90 13.86
N ARG A 14 8.34 -4.27 13.44
CA ARG A 14 8.18 -5.34 12.46
C ARG A 14 8.85 -4.84 11.19
N ALA A 15 10.02 -5.39 10.88
CA ALA A 15 10.75 -5.10 9.66
C ALA A 15 9.79 -5.18 8.46
N LEU A 16 9.97 -4.28 7.49
CA LEU A 16 9.23 -4.37 6.24
C LEU A 16 9.46 -5.76 5.62
N PRO A 17 8.43 -6.41 5.06
CA PRO A 17 8.61 -7.70 4.42
C PRO A 17 9.64 -7.57 3.31
N ARG A 18 10.56 -8.53 3.24
CA ARG A 18 11.52 -8.61 2.13
C ARG A 18 10.76 -9.02 0.87
N PRO A 19 10.91 -8.28 -0.23
CA PRO A 19 10.30 -8.66 -1.51
C PRO A 19 10.82 -10.03 -1.96
N ARG A 20 9.95 -10.82 -2.56
CA ARG A 20 10.28 -12.17 -3.09
C ARG A 20 11.01 -12.12 -4.41
N THR A 21 10.94 -11.01 -5.11
CA THR A 21 11.58 -10.76 -6.42
C THR A 21 12.53 -9.57 -6.33
N ALA A 22 13.49 -9.49 -7.23
CA ALA A 22 14.35 -8.32 -7.35
C ALA A 22 13.48 -7.10 -7.72
N LEU A 23 13.54 -6.07 -6.89
CA LEU A 23 12.83 -4.81 -7.12
C LEU A 23 13.62 -3.91 -8.08
N ALA A 24 12.90 -3.07 -8.82
CA ALA A 24 13.50 -2.00 -9.59
C ALA A 24 14.27 -1.02 -8.66
N PRO A 25 15.39 -0.44 -9.14
CA PRO A 25 16.22 0.46 -8.32
C PRO A 25 15.44 1.59 -7.65
N ALA A 26 14.54 2.25 -8.38
CA ALA A 26 13.73 3.36 -7.85
C ALA A 26 12.91 2.95 -6.61
N LEU A 27 12.32 1.75 -6.64
CA LEU A 27 11.53 1.24 -5.53
C LEU A 27 12.41 0.81 -4.35
N THR A 28 13.59 0.24 -4.64
CA THR A 28 14.60 -0.10 -3.61
C THR A 28 15.06 1.14 -2.87
N ASP A 29 15.35 2.22 -3.58
CA ASP A 29 15.77 3.50 -3.01
C ASP A 29 14.65 4.13 -2.16
N ALA A 30 13.41 4.09 -2.63
CA ALA A 30 12.25 4.56 -1.86
C ALA A 30 12.09 3.78 -0.55
N LEU A 31 12.24 2.47 -0.55
CA LEU A 31 12.20 1.64 0.65
C LEU A 31 13.31 1.99 1.63
N GLY A 32 14.54 2.22 1.14
CA GLY A 32 15.66 2.65 1.97
C GLY A 32 15.41 4.01 2.65
N ARG A 33 14.67 4.93 2.00
CA ARG A 33 14.21 6.19 2.63
C ARG A 33 13.15 5.93 3.70
N VAL A 34 12.17 5.09 3.43
CA VAL A 34 11.11 4.71 4.38
C VAL A 34 11.67 4.13 5.67
N GLU A 35 12.67 3.25 5.57
CA GLU A 35 13.32 2.64 6.75
C GLU A 35 13.92 3.68 7.69
N LYS A 36 14.36 4.81 7.16
CA LYS A 36 14.89 5.94 7.95
C LYS A 36 13.78 6.82 8.52
N VAL A 37 12.68 7.00 7.79
CA VAL A 37 11.58 7.90 8.16
C VAL A 37 10.66 7.27 9.21
N ILE A 38 10.31 5.98 9.08
CA ILE A 38 9.38 5.31 10.02
C ILE A 38 9.79 5.46 11.49
N PRO A 39 11.05 5.23 11.90
CA PRO A 39 11.45 5.40 13.29
C PRO A 39 11.40 6.86 13.78
N ALA A 40 11.52 7.82 12.87
CA ALA A 40 11.50 9.25 13.18
C ALA A 40 10.09 9.79 13.46
N LEU A 41 9.03 9.12 12.98
CA LEU A 41 7.65 9.51 13.24
C LEU A 41 7.27 9.22 14.69
N ALA A 42 6.78 10.21 15.43
CA ALA A 42 6.38 10.06 16.83
C ALA A 42 5.08 9.25 16.95
N ALA A 43 4.05 9.57 16.14
CA ALA A 43 2.75 8.95 16.24
C ALA A 43 2.69 7.58 15.57
N ALA A 44 2.24 6.56 16.31
CA ALA A 44 2.07 5.19 15.79
C ALA A 44 1.12 5.12 14.59
N ARG A 45 0.06 5.94 14.57
CA ARG A 45 -0.92 6.00 13.47
C ARG A 45 -0.26 6.39 12.14
N HIS A 46 0.68 7.34 12.12
CA HIS A 46 1.38 7.77 10.91
C HIS A 46 2.35 6.70 10.42
N ARG A 47 3.04 6.02 11.36
CA ARG A 47 3.86 4.84 11.02
C ARG A 47 3.04 3.72 10.39
N HIS A 48 1.84 3.44 10.91
CA HIS A 48 0.95 2.42 10.34
C HIS A 48 0.42 2.82 8.97
N ALA A 49 0.01 4.07 8.78
CA ALA A 49 -0.47 4.57 7.49
C ALA A 49 0.62 4.49 6.41
N LEU A 50 1.85 4.94 6.72
CA LEU A 50 2.97 4.83 5.79
C LEU A 50 3.31 3.38 5.44
N ARG A 51 3.34 2.49 6.44
CA ARG A 51 3.55 1.05 6.19
C ARG A 51 2.47 0.45 5.30
N ALA A 52 1.22 0.84 5.48
CA ALA A 52 0.12 0.36 4.66
C ALA A 52 0.30 0.74 3.18
N VAL A 53 0.74 1.97 2.89
CA VAL A 53 1.08 2.41 1.51
C VAL A 53 2.22 1.57 0.96
N VAL A 54 3.31 1.39 1.71
CA VAL A 54 4.47 0.59 1.29
C VAL A 54 4.08 -0.85 0.96
N LEU A 55 3.30 -1.51 1.82
CA LEU A 55 2.86 -2.89 1.60
C LEU A 55 2.01 -3.04 0.34
N ARG A 56 1.10 -2.09 0.08
CA ARG A 56 0.29 -2.06 -1.14
C ARG A 56 1.14 -1.85 -2.38
N SER A 57 2.08 -0.92 -2.32
CA SER A 57 3.02 -0.67 -3.43
C SER A 57 3.89 -1.88 -3.74
N LEU A 58 4.39 -2.58 -2.72
CA LEU A 58 5.16 -3.82 -2.91
C LEU A 58 4.32 -4.92 -3.54
N ALA A 59 3.09 -5.14 -3.07
CA ALA A 59 2.20 -6.14 -3.66
C ALA A 59 1.85 -5.83 -5.11
N LEU A 60 1.75 -4.54 -5.47
CA LEU A 60 1.56 -4.10 -6.85
C LEU A 60 2.82 -4.32 -7.70
N ALA A 61 4.02 -4.05 -7.18
CA ALA A 61 5.28 -4.27 -7.87
C ALA A 61 5.57 -5.77 -8.10
N GLU A 62 5.31 -6.63 -7.11
CA GLU A 62 5.46 -8.08 -7.25
C GLU A 62 4.53 -8.68 -8.32
N ALA A 63 3.43 -8.01 -8.61
CA ALA A 63 2.49 -8.42 -9.65
C ALA A 63 2.98 -8.04 -11.08
N HIS A 64 3.94 -7.13 -11.21
CA HIS A 64 4.51 -6.67 -12.50
C HIS A 64 6.04 -6.66 -12.43
N PRO A 65 6.67 -7.84 -12.32
CA PRO A 65 8.11 -7.92 -12.30
C PRO A 65 8.67 -7.40 -13.64
N GLY A 66 9.62 -6.45 -13.54
CA GLY A 66 10.27 -5.88 -14.72
C GLY A 66 9.62 -4.63 -15.33
N ASP A 67 8.46 -4.20 -14.84
CA ASP A 67 7.85 -2.93 -15.27
C ASP A 67 8.50 -1.75 -14.51
N ALA A 68 9.48 -1.13 -15.17
CA ALA A 68 10.25 -0.04 -14.58
C ALA A 68 9.42 1.26 -14.43
N GLU A 69 8.46 1.50 -15.31
CA GLU A 69 7.58 2.68 -15.25
C GLU A 69 6.63 2.56 -14.07
N ALA A 70 5.93 1.42 -13.94
CA ALA A 70 5.08 1.16 -12.78
C ALA A 70 5.87 1.21 -11.46
N ALA A 71 7.10 0.69 -11.42
CA ALA A 71 7.96 0.76 -10.24
C ALA A 71 8.34 2.21 -9.88
N ALA A 72 8.58 3.07 -10.86
CA ALA A 72 8.87 4.48 -10.63
C ALA A 72 7.64 5.23 -10.08
N GLU A 73 6.44 4.97 -10.62
CA GLU A 73 5.20 5.54 -10.09
C GLU A 73 4.93 5.10 -8.65
N LEU A 74 5.14 3.81 -8.34
CA LEU A 74 4.98 3.29 -6.99
C LEU A 74 6.01 3.89 -6.02
N ALA A 75 7.24 4.14 -6.46
CA ALA A 75 8.26 4.83 -5.68
C ALA A 75 7.83 6.28 -5.37
N GLN A 76 7.28 7.01 -6.35
CA GLN A 76 6.72 8.35 -6.15
C GLN A 76 5.55 8.35 -5.17
N ALA A 77 4.66 7.35 -5.23
CA ALA A 77 3.56 7.19 -4.29
C ALA A 77 4.07 6.98 -2.85
N ILE A 78 5.12 6.19 -2.67
CA ILE A 78 5.78 6.00 -1.37
C ILE A 78 6.40 7.32 -0.87
N ASP A 79 7.09 8.07 -1.74
CA ASP A 79 7.69 9.35 -1.39
C ASP A 79 6.62 10.38 -0.98
N ALA A 80 5.51 10.45 -1.72
CA ALA A 80 4.38 11.31 -1.37
C ALA A 80 3.77 10.92 0.00
N ALA A 81 3.65 9.62 0.29
CA ALA A 81 3.16 9.14 1.58
C ALA A 81 4.13 9.48 2.73
N MET A 82 5.44 9.43 2.49
CA MET A 82 6.44 9.84 3.50
C MET A 82 6.31 11.33 3.83
N VAL A 83 6.16 12.18 2.83
CA VAL A 83 5.95 13.63 3.02
C VAL A 83 4.66 13.87 3.81
N ALA A 84 3.57 13.23 3.44
CA ALA A 84 2.28 13.38 4.11
C ALA A 84 2.34 12.91 5.57
N ALA A 85 2.92 11.73 5.83
CA ALA A 85 3.05 11.19 7.18
C ALA A 85 3.95 12.06 8.06
N GLY A 86 5.07 12.58 7.52
CA GLY A 86 5.96 13.50 8.24
C GLY A 86 5.28 14.83 8.57
N ARG A 87 4.52 15.39 7.62
CA ARG A 87 3.80 16.65 7.87
C ARG A 87 2.67 16.47 8.89
N LEU A 88 1.92 15.37 8.81
CA LEU A 88 0.90 15.02 9.80
C LEU A 88 1.48 14.87 11.21
N ASP A 89 2.63 14.21 11.33
CA ASP A 89 3.32 14.02 12.61
C ASP A 89 3.79 15.37 13.20
N ALA A 90 4.33 16.26 12.37
CA ALA A 90 4.70 17.61 12.78
C ALA A 90 3.48 18.43 13.21
N LEU A 91 2.39 18.41 12.43
CA LEU A 91 1.15 19.13 12.77
C LEU A 91 0.52 18.62 14.07
N ASP A 92 0.54 17.32 14.34
CA ASP A 92 0.07 16.77 15.59
C ASP A 92 0.90 17.28 16.78
N GLN A 93 2.23 17.42 16.61
CA GLN A 93 3.12 17.97 17.63
C GLN A 93 2.90 19.49 17.83
N GLU A 94 2.66 20.24 16.73
CA GLU A 94 2.30 21.67 16.78
C GLU A 94 0.98 21.86 17.53
N LEU A 95 -0.07 21.10 17.14
CA LEU A 95 -1.39 21.16 17.77
C LEU A 95 -1.36 20.78 19.26
N ALA A 96 -0.51 19.84 19.65
CA ALA A 96 -0.36 19.47 21.07
C ALA A 96 0.22 20.61 21.94
N ARG A 97 0.86 21.60 21.33
CA ARG A 97 1.44 22.77 22.03
C ARG A 97 0.49 23.97 22.07
N LEU A 98 -0.55 23.98 21.22
CA LEU A 98 -1.51 25.07 21.17
C LEU A 98 -2.57 24.92 22.26
N ASP A 99 -3.04 26.06 22.79
CA ASP A 99 -4.21 26.07 23.68
C ASP A 99 -5.47 25.82 22.88
N LEU A 100 -5.96 24.58 22.91
CA LEU A 100 -7.18 24.15 22.21
C LEU A 100 -8.46 24.85 22.69
N ARG A 101 -8.41 25.59 23.83
CA ARG A 101 -9.53 26.38 24.33
C ARG A 101 -9.63 27.75 23.69
N SER A 102 -8.56 28.23 23.09
CA SER A 102 -8.57 29.48 22.32
C SER A 102 -8.96 29.16 20.88
N ALA A 103 -10.11 29.68 20.43
CA ALA A 103 -10.55 29.58 19.02
C ALA A 103 -9.74 30.54 18.15
N SER A 104 -8.41 30.38 18.11
CA SER A 104 -7.51 31.23 17.31
C SER A 104 -7.56 30.84 15.83
N ASP A 105 -7.32 31.83 14.96
CA ASP A 105 -7.24 31.58 13.52
C ASP A 105 -6.05 30.65 13.17
N GLU A 106 -4.99 30.71 13.98
CA GLU A 106 -3.87 29.80 13.85
C GLU A 106 -4.28 28.34 14.10
N LEU A 107 -5.05 28.06 15.15
CA LEU A 107 -5.56 26.73 15.43
C LEU A 107 -6.41 26.21 14.29
N ARG A 108 -7.31 27.04 13.74
CA ARG A 108 -8.16 26.67 12.59
C ARG A 108 -7.31 26.35 11.35
N ALA A 109 -6.31 27.17 11.06
CA ALA A 109 -5.41 26.96 9.91
C ALA A 109 -4.65 25.64 10.05
N ARG A 110 -4.12 25.29 11.24
CA ARG A 110 -3.42 24.02 11.46
C ARG A 110 -4.34 22.80 11.37
N LEU A 111 -5.56 22.90 11.88
CA LEU A 111 -6.55 21.83 11.73
C LEU A 111 -6.92 21.60 10.27
N LEU A 112 -7.17 22.66 9.50
CA LEU A 112 -7.47 22.56 8.07
C LEU A 112 -6.31 21.95 7.29
N GLU A 113 -5.10 22.36 7.58
CA GLU A 113 -3.90 21.80 6.96
C GLU A 113 -3.76 20.29 7.27
N ARG A 114 -3.96 19.89 8.53
CA ARG A 114 -3.95 18.50 8.97
C ARG A 114 -5.01 17.67 8.24
N ASP A 115 -6.23 18.19 8.12
CA ASP A 115 -7.31 17.50 7.43
C ASP A 115 -6.99 17.33 5.94
N THR A 116 -6.38 18.34 5.32
CA THR A 116 -5.94 18.29 3.92
C THR A 116 -4.89 17.19 3.70
N TRP A 117 -3.88 17.10 4.57
CA TRP A 117 -2.86 16.05 4.46
C TRP A 117 -3.42 14.66 4.75
N SER A 118 -4.36 14.56 5.71
CA SER A 118 -5.05 13.30 6.00
C SER A 118 -5.87 12.81 4.80
N ALA A 119 -6.62 13.72 4.16
CA ALA A 119 -7.40 13.41 2.96
C ALA A 119 -6.50 12.92 1.81
N ARG A 120 -5.36 13.57 1.55
CA ARG A 120 -4.40 13.16 0.52
C ARG A 120 -3.83 11.77 0.78
N LEU A 121 -3.49 11.44 2.02
CA LEU A 121 -2.97 10.13 2.37
C LEU A 121 -4.03 9.03 2.22
N LEU A 122 -5.28 9.32 2.57
CA LEU A 122 -6.42 8.43 2.37
C LEU A 122 -6.71 8.21 0.88
N GLU A 123 -6.70 9.27 0.07
CA GLU A 123 -6.90 9.19 -1.38
C GLU A 123 -5.83 8.33 -2.04
N LEU A 124 -4.56 8.53 -1.68
CA LEU A 124 -3.45 7.70 -2.17
C LEU A 124 -3.66 6.22 -1.82
N THR A 125 -4.06 5.93 -0.59
CA THR A 125 -4.32 4.57 -0.13
C THR A 125 -5.48 3.94 -0.91
N ALA A 126 -6.59 4.69 -1.11
CA ALA A 126 -7.75 4.24 -1.87
C ALA A 126 -7.40 3.98 -3.35
N THR A 127 -6.55 4.80 -3.95
CA THR A 127 -6.07 4.60 -5.33
C THR A 127 -5.27 3.29 -5.45
N LEU A 128 -4.36 3.01 -4.51
CA LEU A 128 -3.61 1.75 -4.49
C LEU A 128 -4.52 0.54 -4.29
N ASP A 129 -5.53 0.64 -3.41
CA ASP A 129 -6.52 -0.42 -3.21
C ASP A 129 -7.36 -0.66 -4.47
N ALA A 130 -7.78 0.39 -5.16
CA ALA A 130 -8.52 0.27 -6.43
C ALA A 130 -7.67 -0.39 -7.54
N LEU A 131 -6.38 -0.07 -7.61
CA LEU A 131 -5.46 -0.73 -8.54
C LEU A 131 -5.29 -2.21 -8.22
N GLN A 132 -5.20 -2.60 -6.95
CA GLN A 132 -5.14 -4.00 -6.53
C GLN A 132 -6.43 -4.74 -6.89
N ALA A 133 -7.60 -4.15 -6.63
CA ALA A 133 -8.90 -4.74 -6.94
C ALA A 133 -9.11 -4.97 -8.44
N ARG A 134 -8.77 -3.98 -9.29
CA ARG A 134 -8.83 -4.12 -10.75
C ARG A 134 -7.97 -5.28 -11.26
N ARG A 135 -6.78 -5.47 -10.68
CA ARG A 135 -5.89 -6.57 -11.05
C ARG A 135 -6.41 -7.93 -10.61
N ALA A 136 -7.00 -8.02 -9.43
CA ALA A 136 -7.63 -9.26 -8.98
C ALA A 136 -8.77 -9.67 -9.94
N GLY A 137 -9.62 -8.73 -10.34
CA GLY A 137 -10.68 -8.94 -11.31
C GLY A 137 -10.16 -9.35 -12.69
N ALA A 138 -9.09 -8.72 -13.19
CA ALA A 138 -8.48 -9.09 -14.47
C ALA A 138 -7.88 -10.51 -14.46
N ARG A 139 -7.22 -10.91 -13.36
CA ARG A 139 -6.71 -12.28 -13.20
C ARG A 139 -7.81 -13.31 -13.16
N GLN A 140 -8.93 -13.02 -12.48
CA GLN A 140 -10.09 -13.90 -12.45
C GLN A 140 -10.73 -14.05 -13.84
N ALA A 141 -10.84 -12.95 -14.58
CA ALA A 141 -11.38 -12.99 -15.95
C ALA A 141 -10.50 -13.81 -16.91
N LEU A 142 -9.16 -13.66 -16.82
CA LEU A 142 -8.21 -14.45 -17.60
C LEU A 142 -8.25 -15.95 -17.22
N ALA A 143 -8.35 -16.25 -15.93
CA ALA A 143 -8.48 -17.63 -15.46
C ALA A 143 -9.79 -18.26 -15.95
N ALA A 144 -10.90 -17.53 -15.89
CA ALA A 144 -12.20 -18.00 -16.42
C ALA A 144 -12.15 -18.22 -17.93
N ALA A 145 -11.57 -17.30 -18.70
CA ALA A 145 -11.41 -17.45 -20.16
C ALA A 145 -10.57 -18.68 -20.52
N GLY A 146 -9.48 -18.96 -19.80
CA GLY A 146 -8.67 -20.15 -20.02
C GLY A 146 -9.41 -21.46 -19.73
N VAL A 147 -10.28 -21.49 -18.72
CA VAL A 147 -11.13 -22.67 -18.43
C VAL A 147 -12.18 -22.87 -19.52
N ASP A 148 -12.81 -21.82 -19.99
CA ASP A 148 -13.81 -21.89 -21.07
C ASP A 148 -13.20 -22.38 -22.38
N GLU A 149 -11.98 -21.97 -22.72
CA GLU A 149 -11.25 -22.44 -23.91
C GLU A 149 -10.93 -23.94 -23.81
N GLN A 150 -10.44 -24.41 -22.65
CA GLN A 150 -10.17 -25.84 -22.41
C GLN A 150 -11.42 -26.70 -22.44
N LEU A 151 -12.54 -26.20 -21.92
CA LEU A 151 -13.85 -26.90 -22.03
C LEU A 151 -14.34 -26.95 -23.47
N GLY A 152 -14.13 -25.91 -24.26
CA GLY A 152 -14.42 -25.88 -25.69
C GLY A 152 -13.62 -26.94 -26.46
N GLU A 153 -12.33 -27.07 -26.21
CA GLU A 153 -11.48 -28.11 -26.83
C GLU A 153 -11.91 -29.54 -26.43
N LEU A 154 -12.25 -29.77 -25.16
CA LEU A 154 -12.74 -31.05 -24.68
C LEU A 154 -14.03 -31.45 -25.36
N ARG A 155 -14.96 -30.52 -25.57
CA ARG A 155 -16.23 -30.75 -26.23
C ARG A 155 -16.02 -31.18 -27.69
N ILE A 156 -15.17 -30.49 -28.44
CA ILE A 156 -14.81 -30.84 -29.82
C ILE A 156 -14.25 -32.27 -29.92
N ARG A 157 -13.35 -32.65 -28.98
CA ARG A 157 -12.76 -33.99 -28.94
C ARG A 157 -13.79 -35.07 -28.62
N VAL A 158 -14.74 -34.82 -27.73
CA VAL A 158 -15.83 -35.76 -27.42
C VAL A 158 -16.75 -35.95 -28.61
N GLU A 159 -17.17 -34.89 -29.30
CA GLU A 159 -17.99 -34.94 -30.49
C GLU A 159 -17.32 -35.75 -31.62
N ALA A 160 -16.01 -35.56 -31.84
CA ALA A 160 -15.25 -36.32 -32.81
C ALA A 160 -15.17 -37.83 -32.46
N LEU A 161 -15.03 -38.20 -31.20
CA LEU A 161 -15.03 -39.59 -30.75
C LEU A 161 -16.41 -40.24 -30.89
N GLU A 162 -17.49 -39.52 -30.65
CA GLU A 162 -18.85 -40.01 -30.84
C GLU A 162 -19.20 -40.26 -32.32
N GLU A 163 -18.62 -39.46 -33.23
CA GLU A 163 -18.82 -39.63 -34.69
C GLU A 163 -18.08 -40.88 -35.18
N ILE A 164 -16.86 -41.14 -34.69
CA ILE A 164 -16.11 -42.36 -34.97
C ILE A 164 -16.85 -43.60 -34.47
N ALA A 165 -17.47 -43.53 -33.28
CA ALA A 165 -18.19 -44.65 -32.69
C ALA A 165 -19.52 -44.99 -33.41
N ARG A 166 -20.05 -44.07 -34.23
CA ARG A 166 -21.27 -44.25 -35.02
C ARG A 166 -21.00 -44.76 -36.43
N SER A 167 -19.75 -44.78 -36.85
CA SER A 167 -19.32 -45.25 -38.22
C SER A 167 -18.96 -46.71 -38.19
#